data_270af212f687645a8c09761b8b7f324d
#
_entry.id   270af212f687645a8c09761b8b7f324d
#
_cell.length_a   1.000
_cell.length_b   1.000
_cell.length_c   1.000
_cell.angle_alpha   90.00
_cell.angle_beta   90.00
_cell.angle_gamma   90.00
#
_symmetry.space_group_name_H-M   'P 1'
#
loop_
_entity.id
_entity.type
_entity.pdbx_description
1 polymer ?
#
loop_
_entity_poly.entity_id
_entity_poly.type
_entity_poly.pdbx_seq_one_letter_code
_entity_poly.pdbx_strand_id
1 'polypeptide(L)'
;MPRVGRLLLASWLAATTLGGCARKTEGEAETPAAAANTPVGLEVENHGWSDIVVYLVRGTAEERLGTVGSLNSTVFTFPFHRLGTGNDARLKADPIGSDRVYYSEDIHIQPGQSLKWTLESDLSRSF
;
A
#
# COMPACT_ATOMS: atom_id res chain seq x y z
N MET A 1 -63.45 23.76 -59.62
CA MET A 1 -62.32 23.03 -60.16
C MET A 1 -61.18 23.17 -59.17
N PRO A 2 -60.80 22.11 -58.62
CA PRO A 2 -59.84 22.12 -57.50
C PRO A 2 -58.47 21.93 -57.99
N ARG A 3 -57.50 22.43 -57.29
CA ARG A 3 -56.11 21.92 -57.35
C ARG A 3 -55.49 21.81 -55.96
N VAL A 4 -55.34 20.59 -55.67
CA VAL A 4 -54.72 20.03 -54.51
C VAL A 4 -53.25 20.40 -54.45
N GLY A 5 -52.85 21.13 -53.43
CA GLY A 5 -51.44 21.37 -53.09
C GLY A 5 -50.93 20.25 -52.21
N ARG A 6 -49.95 19.49 -52.69
CA ARG A 6 -49.24 18.47 -51.92
C ARG A 6 -48.17 19.18 -51.03
N LEU A 7 -48.39 19.18 -49.75
CA LEU A 7 -47.37 19.51 -48.80
C LEU A 7 -46.52 18.27 -48.46
N LEU A 8 -45.29 18.30 -48.87
CA LEU A 8 -44.29 17.33 -48.46
C LEU A 8 -43.71 17.74 -47.13
N LEU A 9 -44.08 17.04 -46.09
CA LEU A 9 -43.44 17.13 -44.77
C LEU A 9 -42.14 16.37 -44.79
N ALA A 10 -41.03 17.09 -44.88
CA ALA A 10 -39.70 16.53 -44.63
C ALA A 10 -39.50 16.38 -43.16
N SER A 11 -39.53 15.16 -42.68
CA SER A 11 -39.21 14.81 -41.30
C SER A 11 -37.70 14.81 -41.12
N TRP A 12 -37.18 15.78 -40.38
CA TRP A 12 -35.79 15.80 -39.96
C TRP A 12 -35.67 15.02 -38.66
N LEU A 13 -35.12 13.81 -38.71
CA LEU A 13 -34.64 13.11 -37.52
C LEU A 13 -33.34 13.76 -37.05
N ALA A 14 -33.41 14.52 -36.00
CA ALA A 14 -32.24 14.95 -35.26
C ALA A 14 -31.78 13.79 -34.36
N ALA A 15 -30.74 13.10 -34.78
CA ALA A 15 -30.03 12.14 -33.94
C ALA A 15 -29.21 12.90 -32.91
N THR A 16 -29.70 13.03 -31.67
CA THR A 16 -28.93 13.49 -30.56
C THR A 16 -28.03 12.37 -30.04
N THR A 17 -26.76 12.39 -30.43
CA THR A 17 -25.72 11.57 -29.79
C THR A 17 -25.48 12.13 -28.40
N LEU A 18 -26.02 11.46 -27.38
CA LEU A 18 -25.57 11.67 -26.01
C LEU A 18 -24.15 11.13 -25.89
N GLY A 19 -23.18 12.03 -26.03
CA GLY A 19 -21.82 11.80 -25.61
C GLY A 19 -21.81 11.59 -24.11
N GLY A 20 -21.79 10.34 -23.68
CA GLY A 20 -21.55 9.96 -22.30
C GLY A 20 -20.13 10.39 -21.92
N CYS A 21 -19.99 11.57 -21.32
CA CYS A 21 -18.79 11.87 -20.54
C CYS A 21 -18.76 10.86 -19.40
N ALA A 22 -17.90 9.86 -19.52
CA ALA A 22 -17.49 9.06 -18.38
C ALA A 22 -16.85 10.01 -17.38
N ARG A 23 -17.63 10.49 -16.43
CA ARG A 23 -17.13 11.14 -15.24
C ARG A 23 -16.30 10.09 -14.52
N LYS A 24 -15.00 10.24 -14.58
CA LYS A 24 -14.09 9.57 -13.68
C LYS A 24 -14.49 10.01 -12.28
N THR A 25 -15.15 9.14 -11.54
CA THR A 25 -15.56 9.40 -10.18
C THR A 25 -14.30 9.32 -9.34
N GLU A 26 -13.62 10.46 -9.21
CA GLU A 26 -12.64 10.66 -8.14
C GLU A 26 -13.43 10.73 -6.84
N GLY A 27 -13.39 9.66 -6.08
CA GLY A 27 -14.06 9.56 -4.80
C GLY A 27 -14.76 8.23 -4.58
N GLU A 28 -14.21 7.13 -5.09
CA GLU A 28 -14.54 5.83 -4.55
C GLU A 28 -14.00 5.78 -3.13
N ALA A 29 -14.90 5.89 -2.15
CA ALA A 29 -14.58 5.58 -0.77
C ALA A 29 -14.05 4.14 -0.76
N GLU A 30 -12.77 3.96 -0.44
CA GLU A 30 -12.17 2.64 -0.34
C GLU A 30 -13.00 1.80 0.61
N THR A 31 -13.51 0.68 0.13
CA THR A 31 -14.19 -0.26 1.01
C THR A 31 -13.19 -0.77 2.04
N PRO A 32 -13.61 -1.07 3.29
CA PRO A 32 -12.69 -1.59 4.32
C PRO A 32 -11.87 -2.80 3.84
N ALA A 33 -12.45 -3.64 2.99
CA ALA A 33 -11.76 -4.78 2.38
C ALA A 33 -10.69 -4.35 1.36
N ALA A 34 -10.93 -3.29 0.58
CA ALA A 34 -9.95 -2.74 -0.35
C ALA A 34 -8.78 -2.10 0.41
N ALA A 35 -9.07 -1.32 1.44
CA ALA A 35 -8.04 -0.72 2.30
C ALA A 35 -7.18 -1.80 3.00
N ALA A 36 -7.79 -2.89 3.48
CA ALA A 36 -7.06 -3.99 4.11
C ALA A 36 -6.06 -4.67 3.17
N ASN A 37 -6.35 -4.73 1.87
CA ASN A 37 -5.48 -5.34 0.86
C ASN A 37 -4.52 -4.34 0.20
N THR A 38 -4.65 -3.05 0.49
CA THR A 38 -3.74 -2.03 -0.03
C THR A 38 -2.31 -2.32 0.45
N PRO A 39 -1.32 -2.33 -0.45
CA PRO A 39 0.06 -2.63 -0.06
C PRO A 39 0.64 -1.51 0.81
N VAL A 40 1.47 -1.90 1.74
CA VAL A 40 2.35 -1.02 2.52
C VAL A 40 3.79 -1.36 2.20
N GLY A 41 4.65 -0.36 2.17
CA GLY A 41 6.08 -0.50 1.96
C GLY A 41 6.85 -0.41 3.28
N LEU A 42 7.86 -1.25 3.44
CA LEU A 42 8.82 -1.16 4.53
C LEU A 42 10.22 -1.20 3.94
N GLU A 43 10.92 -0.08 3.98
CA GLU A 43 12.34 -0.01 3.68
C GLU A 43 13.14 -0.24 4.96
N VAL A 44 14.00 -1.24 4.96
CA VAL A 44 14.92 -1.51 6.07
C VAL A 44 16.34 -1.27 5.60
N GLU A 45 17.03 -0.33 6.23
CA GLU A 45 18.45 -0.07 6.01
C GLU A 45 19.27 -0.68 7.14
N ASN A 46 20.24 -1.49 6.78
CA ASN A 46 21.16 -2.11 7.70
C ASN A 46 22.55 -1.48 7.53
N HIS A 47 22.96 -0.68 8.49
CA HIS A 47 24.29 -0.08 8.55
C HIS A 47 25.29 -0.95 9.36
N GLY A 48 24.85 -2.11 9.84
CA GLY A 48 25.67 -3.07 10.55
C GLY A 48 26.45 -4.00 9.61
N TRP A 49 27.40 -4.72 10.18
CA TRP A 49 28.29 -5.65 9.47
C TRP A 49 27.75 -7.08 9.38
N SER A 50 26.62 -7.35 10.02
CA SER A 50 25.96 -8.66 9.98
C SER A 50 24.69 -8.58 9.15
N ASP A 51 24.37 -9.65 8.45
CA ASP A 51 23.05 -9.81 7.84
C ASP A 51 21.99 -9.89 8.93
N ILE A 52 20.82 -9.32 8.67
CA ILE A 52 19.73 -9.23 9.64
C ILE A 52 18.49 -9.89 9.08
N VAL A 53 17.88 -10.79 9.85
CA VAL A 53 16.55 -11.31 9.55
C VAL A 53 15.50 -10.39 10.16
N VAL A 54 14.55 -9.95 9.34
CA VAL A 54 13.48 -9.02 9.76
C VAL A 54 12.18 -9.78 9.90
N TYR A 55 11.50 -9.54 11.02
CA TYR A 55 10.20 -10.11 11.34
C TYR A 55 9.19 -9.01 11.62
N LEU A 56 7.94 -9.25 11.24
CA LEU A 56 6.77 -8.52 11.71
C LEU A 56 6.23 -9.23 12.95
N VAL A 57 6.12 -8.51 14.06
CA VAL A 57 5.70 -9.05 15.35
C VAL A 57 4.36 -8.45 15.74
N ARG A 58 3.39 -9.30 16.09
CA ARG A 58 2.06 -8.90 16.56
C ARG A 58 1.71 -9.74 17.80
N GLY A 59 1.67 -9.12 18.95
CA GLY A 59 1.52 -9.84 20.20
C GLY A 59 2.59 -10.92 20.38
N THR A 60 2.21 -12.20 20.36
CA THR A 60 3.13 -13.35 20.42
C THR A 60 3.47 -13.95 19.06
N ALA A 61 2.84 -13.48 17.98
CA ALA A 61 3.07 -14.00 16.64
C ALA A 61 4.23 -13.26 15.96
N GLU A 62 5.17 -14.01 15.42
CA GLU A 62 6.28 -13.52 14.61
C GLU A 62 6.17 -14.03 13.18
N GLU A 63 6.22 -13.14 12.21
CA GLU A 63 6.17 -13.46 10.81
C GLU A 63 7.44 -12.95 10.12
N ARG A 64 8.21 -13.87 9.53
CA ARG A 64 9.44 -13.51 8.83
C ARG A 64 9.12 -12.75 7.53
N LEU A 65 9.69 -11.54 7.38
CA LEU A 65 9.61 -10.75 6.16
C LEU A 65 10.73 -11.11 5.18
N GLY A 66 11.95 -11.22 5.67
CA GLY A 66 13.11 -11.55 4.85
C GLY A 66 14.44 -11.25 5.53
N THR A 67 15.49 -11.16 4.74
CA THR A 67 16.84 -10.85 5.20
C THR A 67 17.35 -9.59 4.53
N VAL A 68 17.99 -8.72 5.29
CA VAL A 68 18.69 -7.53 4.81
C VAL A 68 20.20 -7.77 5.00
N GLY A 69 20.94 -7.71 3.90
CA GLY A 69 22.39 -7.90 3.93
C GLY A 69 23.12 -6.82 4.74
N SER A 70 24.31 -7.13 5.19
CA SER A 70 25.21 -6.16 5.85
C SER A 70 25.46 -4.96 4.93
N LEU A 71 25.43 -3.76 5.49
CA LEU A 71 25.64 -2.47 4.79
C LEU A 71 24.72 -2.29 3.56
N ASN A 72 23.51 -2.84 3.63
CA ASN A 72 22.56 -2.85 2.52
C ASN A 72 21.17 -2.41 2.96
N SER A 73 20.29 -2.17 1.99
CA SER A 73 18.87 -1.91 2.23
C SER A 73 17.98 -2.86 1.44
N THR A 74 16.81 -3.13 1.97
CA THR A 74 15.80 -3.97 1.32
C THR A 74 14.42 -3.37 1.54
N VAL A 75 13.60 -3.38 0.49
CA VAL A 75 12.19 -2.97 0.57
C VAL A 75 11.32 -4.22 0.60
N PHE A 76 10.52 -4.32 1.64
CA PHE A 76 9.47 -5.32 1.78
C PHE A 76 8.13 -4.69 1.45
N THR A 77 7.28 -5.41 0.74
CA THR A 77 5.92 -4.97 0.42
C THR A 77 4.95 -6.05 0.84
N PHE A 78 3.92 -5.68 1.60
CA PHE A 78 2.91 -6.61 2.06
C PHE A 78 1.57 -5.90 2.24
N PRO A 79 0.42 -6.64 2.23
CA PRO A 79 -0.89 -6.04 2.42
C PRO A 79 -1.05 -5.45 3.82
N PHE A 80 -1.76 -4.33 3.92
CA PHE A 80 -1.97 -3.61 5.19
C PHE A 80 -2.57 -4.48 6.30
N HIS A 81 -3.47 -5.42 5.96
CA HIS A 81 -4.08 -6.30 6.96
C HIS A 81 -3.09 -7.15 7.76
N ARG A 82 -1.87 -7.36 7.23
CA ARG A 82 -0.80 -8.08 7.94
C ARG A 82 -0.29 -7.34 9.18
N LEU A 83 -0.54 -6.02 9.27
CA LEU A 83 -0.24 -5.25 10.47
C LEU A 83 -1.25 -5.51 11.61
N GLY A 84 -2.39 -6.16 11.31
CA GLY A 84 -3.44 -6.41 12.27
C GLY A 84 -4.42 -5.24 12.41
N THR A 85 -5.38 -5.38 13.31
CA THR A 85 -6.41 -4.38 13.57
C THR A 85 -6.08 -3.47 14.77
N GLY A 86 -5.02 -3.79 15.52
CA GLY A 86 -4.48 -3.00 16.61
C GLY A 86 -3.23 -2.24 16.16
N ASN A 87 -2.82 -1.28 16.98
CA ASN A 87 -1.57 -0.54 16.79
C ASN A 87 -0.41 -1.21 17.54
N ASP A 88 -0.36 -2.53 17.55
CA ASP A 88 0.57 -3.35 18.32
C ASP A 88 1.60 -4.08 17.44
N ALA A 89 1.61 -3.80 16.15
CA ALA A 89 2.60 -4.36 15.24
C ALA A 89 3.96 -3.68 15.43
N ARG A 90 5.01 -4.49 15.54
CA ARG A 90 6.42 -4.03 15.65
C ARG A 90 7.30 -4.79 14.68
N LEU A 91 8.46 -4.25 14.41
CA LEU A 91 9.52 -4.95 13.70
C LEU A 91 10.50 -5.56 14.70
N LYS A 92 11.01 -6.73 14.36
CA LYS A 92 12.13 -7.37 15.06
C LYS A 92 13.25 -7.55 14.06
N ALA A 93 14.44 -7.13 14.43
CA ALA A 93 15.68 -7.37 13.70
C ALA A 93 16.52 -8.38 14.49
N ASP A 94 16.89 -9.47 13.83
CA ASP A 94 17.67 -10.56 14.38
C ASP A 94 18.96 -10.71 13.56
N PRO A 95 20.08 -10.12 14.04
CA PRO A 95 21.36 -10.23 13.35
C PRO A 95 21.91 -11.65 13.41
N ILE A 96 22.30 -12.17 12.24
CA ILE A 96 22.85 -13.52 12.13
C ILE A 96 24.19 -13.58 12.84
N GLY A 97 24.32 -14.55 13.75
CA GLY A 97 25.54 -14.74 14.56
C GLY A 97 25.62 -13.89 15.81
N SER A 98 24.51 -13.27 16.23
CA SER A 98 24.41 -12.49 17.46
C SER A 98 23.28 -13.02 18.33
N ASP A 99 23.46 -12.97 19.65
CA ASP A 99 22.40 -13.28 20.62
C ASP A 99 21.49 -12.07 20.92
N ARG A 100 21.74 -10.93 20.26
CA ARG A 100 20.98 -9.70 20.45
C ARG A 100 19.92 -9.58 19.38
N VAL A 101 18.70 -9.26 19.80
CA VAL A 101 17.59 -8.91 18.93
C VAL A 101 17.12 -7.49 19.22
N TYR A 102 16.60 -6.82 18.20
CA TYR A 102 16.17 -5.43 18.29
C TYR A 102 14.72 -5.32 17.86
N TYR A 103 13.97 -4.50 18.59
CA TYR A 103 12.56 -4.24 18.28
C TYR A 103 12.38 -2.77 17.95
N SER A 104 11.55 -2.48 16.97
CA SER A 104 11.07 -1.14 16.70
C SER A 104 10.06 -0.68 17.76
N GLU A 105 9.68 0.57 17.70
CA GLU A 105 8.43 1.04 18.30
C GLU A 105 7.23 0.46 17.56
N ASP A 106 6.03 0.68 18.11
CA ASP A 106 4.80 0.25 17.45
C ASP A 106 4.62 0.97 16.11
N ILE A 107 4.22 0.23 15.09
CA ILE A 107 4.07 0.75 13.74
C ILE A 107 2.71 1.42 13.60
N HIS A 108 2.73 2.71 13.23
CA HIS A 108 1.54 3.50 12.97
C HIS A 108 1.57 4.00 11.52
N ILE A 109 1.03 3.22 10.60
CA ILE A 109 0.95 3.61 9.18
C ILE A 109 -0.44 3.37 8.62
N GLN A 110 -0.76 4.08 7.54
CA GLN A 110 -2.02 3.98 6.80
C GLN A 110 -1.85 3.06 5.59
N PRO A 111 -2.93 2.47 5.06
CA PRO A 111 -2.89 1.75 3.78
C PRO A 111 -2.23 2.59 2.69
N GLY A 112 -1.34 2.00 1.91
CA GLY A 112 -0.62 2.67 0.82
C GLY A 112 0.57 3.53 1.24
N GLN A 113 0.86 3.66 2.53
CA GLN A 113 2.03 4.38 3.02
C GLN A 113 3.27 3.48 3.06
N SER A 114 4.43 4.11 3.20
CA SER A 114 5.71 3.43 3.40
C SER A 114 6.38 3.91 4.68
N LEU A 115 7.04 2.99 5.35
CA LEU A 115 7.85 3.22 6.53
C LEU A 115 9.32 2.93 6.20
N LYS A 116 10.22 3.73 6.75
CA LYS A 116 11.66 3.48 6.70
C LYS A 116 12.17 3.15 8.10
N TRP A 117 12.95 2.10 8.23
CA TRP A 117 13.58 1.70 9.46
C TRP A 117 15.09 1.55 9.26
N THR A 118 15.86 2.38 9.91
CA THR A 118 17.32 2.36 9.85
C THR A 118 17.89 1.70 11.09
N LEU A 119 18.79 0.74 10.89
CA LEU A 119 19.52 0.03 11.92
C LEU A 119 20.98 0.45 11.84
N GLU A 120 21.41 1.25 12.81
CA GLU A 120 22.79 1.74 12.89
C GLU A 120 23.77 0.63 13.24
N SER A 121 25.06 0.88 13.01
CA SER A 121 26.12 -0.12 13.21
C SER A 121 26.28 -0.59 14.65
N ASP A 122 25.88 0.23 15.62
CA ASP A 122 25.79 -0.11 17.05
C ASP A 122 24.41 -0.64 17.43
N LEU A 123 23.51 -0.75 16.41
CA LEU A 123 22.11 -1.14 16.53
C LEU A 123 21.31 -0.19 17.44
N SER A 124 21.81 1.03 17.66
CA SER A 124 20.99 2.12 18.15
C SER A 124 20.00 2.56 17.05
N ARG A 125 18.76 2.82 17.45
CA ARG A 125 17.64 3.07 16.53
C ARG A 125 17.55 4.54 16.18
N SER A 126 17.33 4.84 14.90
CA SER A 126 16.79 6.13 14.49
C SER A 126 15.61 5.92 13.54
N PHE A 127 14.55 6.67 13.78
CA PHE A 127 13.39 6.79 12.91
C PHE A 127 13.43 8.14 12.21
#